data_218047911378cd37016e6f1fdebefc2c
#
_entry.id   218047911378cd37016e6f1fdebefc2c
#
_cell.length_a   1.000
_cell.length_b   1.000
_cell.length_c   1.000
_cell.angle_alpha   90.00
_cell.angle_beta   90.00
_cell.angle_gamma   90.00
#
_symmetry.space_group_name_H-M   'P 1'
#
loop_
_entity.id
_entity.type
_entity.pdbx_description
1 polymer ?
#
loop_
_entity_poly.entity_id
_entity_poly.type
_entity_poly.pdbx_seq_one_letter_code
_entity_poly.pdbx_strand_id
1 'polypeptide(L)'
;MTDSARADFVREKPDTHSKALRINLDHRRYGTFAEIGPGQEVVRWFFRVGGAAGTVAKSMSAYDMTVSDAIYGPCERYVSRPRLESMLEHEQKLNLDRLMDKRGDTTAFFTFANTVSAKSYKGGNRECHGWLGVRYQLYPRDQDSEIIIHVRLLDTENLLQQEALGIVGVNLLYGAFYHHHEPEVLVESLLDNLSTTRIEIDMIEFSGIGFRMVDNRVMSLKLVQLGLSKAAMFDSNGKVLQPSEFCYKKNILVERGSFRPVTHVNLDMLRCAREKFAAELPPEERDQIVSVTELTMSNLQQTNTNSSNSDFLARADILAACGMTTLISDYFEYYRLAAFLTQHSSKRVALVMGIPSLKDLFDPKYYGNLDGGILEAFGRLFKFDLKLYIYPFFDREDGSVISLENFRVEHEL
;
A
#
# COMPACT_ATOMS: atom_id res chain seq x y z
N MET A 1 31.39 -30.60 4.42
CA MET A 1 30.64 -31.50 3.55
C MET A 1 29.20 -31.46 4.04
N THR A 2 28.24 -30.92 3.42
CA THR A 2 27.96 -30.51 2.04
C THR A 2 27.09 -29.26 2.09
N ASP A 3 27.57 -28.24 1.40
CA ASP A 3 26.84 -27.03 1.07
C ASP A 3 25.80 -27.42 0.00
N SER A 4 24.54 -27.65 0.40
CA SER A 4 23.48 -27.91 -0.56
C SER A 4 22.95 -26.57 -1.05
N ALA A 5 23.42 -26.18 -2.20
CA ALA A 5 22.87 -25.11 -3.03
C ALA A 5 21.32 -25.22 -3.03
N ARG A 6 20.65 -24.25 -2.38
CA ARG A 6 19.27 -23.91 -2.74
C ARG A 6 19.35 -23.38 -4.17
N ALA A 7 19.03 -24.23 -5.12
CA ALA A 7 18.73 -23.77 -6.48
C ALA A 7 17.63 -22.70 -6.35
N ASP A 8 17.92 -21.48 -6.78
CA ASP A 8 16.92 -20.44 -6.93
C ASP A 8 15.88 -20.97 -7.92
N PHE A 9 14.78 -21.46 -7.39
CA PHE A 9 13.64 -21.88 -8.21
C PHE A 9 13.07 -20.60 -8.80
N VAL A 10 13.47 -20.29 -10.04
CA VAL A 10 12.87 -19.19 -10.80
C VAL A 10 11.41 -19.54 -11.00
N ARG A 11 10.52 -18.79 -10.33
CA ARG A 11 9.07 -18.96 -10.48
C ARG A 11 8.69 -18.81 -11.95
N GLU A 12 7.95 -19.78 -12.49
CA GLU A 12 7.35 -19.65 -13.81
C GLU A 12 6.38 -18.46 -13.82
N LYS A 13 6.53 -17.55 -14.78
CA LYS A 13 5.69 -16.34 -14.94
C LYS A 13 4.85 -16.49 -16.21
N PRO A 14 3.70 -17.19 -16.17
CA PRO A 14 2.82 -17.28 -17.31
C PRO A 14 2.39 -15.88 -17.77
N ASP A 15 2.19 -15.69 -19.07
CA ASP A 15 1.61 -14.46 -19.59
C ASP A 15 0.13 -14.32 -19.18
N THR A 16 -0.42 -13.12 -19.36
CA THR A 16 -1.81 -12.80 -18.96
C THR A 16 -2.83 -13.67 -19.67
N HIS A 17 -2.57 -14.00 -20.96
CA HIS A 17 -3.42 -14.90 -21.74
C HIS A 17 -3.45 -16.31 -21.13
N SER A 18 -2.28 -16.87 -20.85
CA SER A 18 -2.14 -18.20 -20.25
C SER A 18 -2.77 -18.29 -18.86
N LYS A 19 -2.64 -17.22 -18.03
CA LYS A 19 -3.28 -17.16 -16.72
C LYS A 19 -4.81 -17.16 -16.82
N ALA A 20 -5.38 -16.30 -17.67
CA ALA A 20 -6.82 -16.25 -17.89
C ALA A 20 -7.37 -17.54 -18.47
N LEU A 21 -6.67 -18.15 -19.45
CA LEU A 21 -7.06 -19.43 -20.03
C LEU A 21 -7.05 -20.56 -18.99
N ARG A 22 -6.01 -20.62 -18.15
CA ARG A 22 -5.92 -21.63 -17.08
C ARG A 22 -7.09 -21.55 -16.12
N ILE A 23 -7.53 -20.32 -15.76
CA ILE A 23 -8.70 -20.11 -14.91
C ILE A 23 -9.97 -20.58 -15.65
N ASN A 24 -10.14 -20.23 -16.91
CA ASN A 24 -11.31 -20.65 -17.72
C ASN A 24 -11.42 -22.17 -17.90
N LEU A 25 -10.31 -22.87 -17.87
CA LEU A 25 -10.27 -24.34 -17.97
C LEU A 25 -10.47 -25.05 -16.60
N ASP A 26 -10.45 -24.31 -15.49
CA ASP A 26 -10.74 -24.84 -14.16
C ASP A 26 -12.25 -24.77 -13.87
N HIS A 27 -12.97 -25.83 -14.25
CA HIS A 27 -14.43 -25.93 -14.08
C HIS A 27 -14.92 -25.84 -12.63
N ARG A 28 -14.01 -25.86 -11.66
CA ARG A 28 -14.34 -25.65 -10.24
C ARG A 28 -14.51 -24.18 -9.87
N ARG A 29 -14.11 -23.25 -10.74
CA ARG A 29 -14.16 -21.80 -10.50
C ARG A 29 -15.28 -21.17 -11.32
N TYR A 30 -16.25 -20.56 -10.68
CA TYR A 30 -17.37 -19.93 -11.35
C TYR A 30 -17.81 -18.68 -10.61
N GLY A 31 -17.94 -17.55 -11.29
CA GLY A 31 -18.21 -16.32 -10.56
C GLY A 31 -18.55 -15.10 -11.40
N THR A 32 -18.70 -14.00 -10.69
CA THR A 32 -19.15 -12.70 -11.22
C THR A 32 -17.98 -11.72 -11.31
N PHE A 33 -18.03 -10.89 -12.36
CA PHE A 33 -17.19 -9.71 -12.54
C PHE A 33 -18.04 -8.46 -12.48
N ALA A 34 -17.73 -7.55 -11.54
CA ALA A 34 -18.38 -6.26 -11.38
C ALA A 34 -17.33 -5.15 -11.48
N GLU A 35 -17.24 -4.50 -12.65
CA GLU A 35 -16.19 -3.53 -12.92
C GLU A 35 -16.78 -2.14 -13.16
N ILE A 36 -16.36 -1.14 -12.35
CA ILE A 36 -16.77 0.25 -12.46
C ILE A 36 -15.54 1.12 -12.73
N GLY A 37 -15.57 1.85 -13.83
CA GLY A 37 -14.48 2.77 -14.19
C GLY A 37 -14.20 2.78 -15.67
N PRO A 38 -12.94 2.58 -16.10
CA PRO A 38 -12.55 2.75 -17.51
C PRO A 38 -13.07 1.67 -18.46
N GLY A 39 -13.76 0.64 -17.97
CA GLY A 39 -14.31 -0.43 -18.78
C GLY A 39 -14.30 -1.77 -18.05
N GLN A 40 -14.63 -2.82 -18.74
CA GLN A 40 -14.60 -4.20 -18.24
C GLN A 40 -13.30 -4.90 -18.69
N GLU A 41 -12.17 -4.38 -18.25
CA GLU A 41 -10.86 -4.75 -18.79
C GLU A 41 -10.35 -6.09 -18.25
N VAL A 42 -10.75 -6.48 -17.04
CA VAL A 42 -10.33 -7.76 -16.46
C VAL A 42 -11.13 -8.90 -17.09
N VAL A 43 -12.45 -8.82 -17.08
CA VAL A 43 -13.28 -9.89 -17.69
C VAL A 43 -13.07 -10.02 -19.20
N ARG A 44 -12.66 -8.94 -19.87
CA ARG A 44 -12.30 -8.95 -21.28
C ARG A 44 -11.24 -10.01 -21.59
N TRP A 45 -10.25 -10.20 -20.72
CA TRP A 45 -9.25 -11.27 -20.90
C TRP A 45 -9.90 -12.65 -20.91
N PHE A 46 -10.85 -12.92 -20.03
CA PHE A 46 -11.55 -14.20 -19.96
C PHE A 46 -12.38 -14.49 -21.22
N PHE A 47 -13.02 -13.47 -21.77
CA PHE A 47 -13.75 -13.63 -23.04
C PHE A 47 -12.80 -13.83 -24.24
N ARG A 48 -11.65 -13.18 -24.24
CA ARG A 48 -10.68 -13.26 -25.35
C ARG A 48 -9.98 -14.60 -25.47
N VAL A 49 -9.69 -15.25 -24.36
CA VAL A 49 -8.92 -16.52 -24.37
C VAL A 49 -9.78 -17.74 -24.64
N GLY A 50 -11.10 -17.60 -24.67
CA GLY A 50 -12.04 -18.72 -24.84
C GLY A 50 -12.35 -19.46 -23.54
N GLY A 51 -13.39 -20.28 -23.53
CA GLY A 51 -13.81 -21.06 -22.36
C GLY A 51 -14.58 -20.28 -21.29
N ALA A 52 -14.88 -19.01 -21.48
CA ALA A 52 -15.52 -18.12 -20.51
C ALA A 52 -16.85 -18.64 -19.94
N ALA A 53 -17.60 -19.42 -20.70
CA ALA A 53 -18.85 -20.01 -20.24
C ALA A 53 -18.69 -20.96 -19.04
N GLY A 54 -17.48 -21.52 -18.85
CA GLY A 54 -17.12 -22.36 -17.71
C GLY A 54 -16.76 -21.57 -16.45
N THR A 55 -16.50 -20.26 -16.55
CA THR A 55 -15.96 -19.42 -15.47
C THR A 55 -16.84 -18.22 -15.15
N VAL A 56 -17.40 -17.55 -16.17
CA VAL A 56 -18.10 -16.28 -16.02
C VAL A 56 -19.60 -16.52 -15.86
N ALA A 57 -20.11 -16.36 -14.64
CA ALA A 57 -21.55 -16.39 -14.37
C ALA A 57 -22.23 -15.11 -14.85
N LYS A 58 -21.60 -13.98 -14.59
CA LYS A 58 -22.11 -12.64 -14.92
C LYS A 58 -20.94 -11.67 -15.05
N SER A 59 -21.05 -10.75 -16.00
CA SER A 59 -20.19 -9.57 -16.10
C SER A 59 -21.07 -8.34 -16.17
N MET A 60 -20.76 -7.31 -15.36
CA MET A 60 -21.57 -6.10 -15.33
C MET A 60 -20.72 -4.86 -14.99
N SER A 61 -21.25 -3.69 -15.38
CA SER A 61 -20.74 -2.39 -14.99
C SER A 61 -21.90 -1.46 -14.66
N ALA A 62 -22.02 -1.06 -13.39
CA ALA A 62 -22.97 -0.05 -12.91
C ALA A 62 -22.30 1.33 -13.01
N TYR A 63 -22.11 1.82 -14.23
CA TYR A 63 -21.32 3.00 -14.53
C TYR A 63 -21.99 4.32 -14.10
N ASP A 64 -23.32 4.39 -14.20
CA ASP A 64 -24.10 5.53 -13.71
C ASP A 64 -24.20 5.49 -12.18
N MET A 65 -24.03 6.65 -11.54
CA MET A 65 -24.06 6.76 -10.07
C MET A 65 -25.40 6.33 -9.49
N THR A 66 -26.52 6.71 -10.12
CA THR A 66 -27.88 6.36 -9.66
C THR A 66 -28.11 4.85 -9.74
N VAL A 67 -27.65 4.23 -10.84
CA VAL A 67 -27.73 2.77 -11.02
C VAL A 67 -26.82 2.07 -10.01
N SER A 68 -25.62 2.57 -9.78
CA SER A 68 -24.70 2.02 -8.81
C SER A 68 -25.26 2.09 -7.38
N ASP A 69 -25.89 3.20 -7.00
CA ASP A 69 -26.52 3.37 -5.69
C ASP A 69 -27.77 2.50 -5.52
N ALA A 70 -28.53 2.31 -6.60
CA ALA A 70 -29.71 1.40 -6.57
C ALA A 70 -29.31 -0.07 -6.35
N ILE A 71 -28.11 -0.47 -6.79
CA ILE A 71 -27.62 -1.85 -6.66
C ILE A 71 -26.84 -2.06 -5.36
N TYR A 72 -25.90 -1.16 -5.05
CA TYR A 72 -24.90 -1.33 -3.98
C TYR A 72 -25.12 -0.41 -2.76
N GLY A 73 -26.17 0.42 -2.79
CA GLY A 73 -26.44 1.43 -1.78
C GLY A 73 -25.66 2.74 -1.99
N PRO A 74 -26.07 3.82 -1.32
CA PRO A 74 -25.40 5.12 -1.42
C PRO A 74 -24.01 5.08 -0.79
N CYS A 75 -23.07 5.90 -1.32
CA CYS A 75 -21.73 6.07 -0.76
C CYS A 75 -21.23 7.51 -0.96
N GLU A 76 -20.33 7.96 -0.08
CA GLU A 76 -19.72 9.29 -0.21
C GLU A 76 -18.75 9.39 -1.39
N ARG A 77 -18.04 8.28 -1.68
CA ARG A 77 -17.05 8.19 -2.74
C ARG A 77 -17.23 6.91 -3.52
N TYR A 78 -17.35 7.01 -4.84
CA TYR A 78 -17.54 5.84 -5.72
C TYR A 78 -16.24 5.07 -5.95
N VAL A 79 -15.09 5.74 -5.97
CA VAL A 79 -13.79 5.08 -5.99
C VAL A 79 -13.27 5.04 -4.57
N SER A 80 -13.64 3.99 -3.84
CA SER A 80 -13.31 3.83 -2.42
C SER A 80 -13.39 2.37 -1.99
N ARG A 81 -12.72 2.06 -0.91
CA ARG A 81 -12.77 0.73 -0.29
C ARG A 81 -14.20 0.32 0.12
N PRO A 82 -15.00 1.16 0.81
CA PRO A 82 -16.38 0.79 1.15
C PRO A 82 -17.26 0.45 -0.05
N ARG A 83 -17.09 1.16 -1.18
CA ARG A 83 -17.82 0.83 -2.42
C ARG A 83 -17.39 -0.53 -2.95
N LEU A 84 -16.08 -0.82 -2.99
CA LEU A 84 -15.59 -2.13 -3.41
C LEU A 84 -16.15 -3.26 -2.54
N GLU A 85 -16.10 -3.09 -1.21
CA GLU A 85 -16.60 -4.09 -0.25
C GLU A 85 -18.11 -4.36 -0.45
N SER A 86 -18.92 -3.29 -0.64
CA SER A 86 -20.36 -3.44 -0.96
C SER A 86 -20.58 -4.20 -2.26
N MET A 87 -19.76 -3.97 -3.29
CA MET A 87 -19.86 -4.69 -4.56
C MET A 87 -19.51 -6.18 -4.38
N LEU A 88 -18.42 -6.49 -3.69
CA LEU A 88 -17.98 -7.86 -3.42
C LEU A 88 -19.02 -8.63 -2.63
N GLU A 89 -19.56 -8.05 -1.57
CA GLU A 89 -20.57 -8.67 -0.72
C GLU A 89 -21.87 -8.93 -1.48
N HIS A 90 -22.37 -7.92 -2.17
CA HIS A 90 -23.63 -8.02 -2.92
C HIS A 90 -23.56 -9.09 -4.01
N GLU A 91 -22.50 -9.07 -4.82
CA GLU A 91 -22.38 -9.98 -5.96
C GLU A 91 -22.08 -11.42 -5.52
N GLN A 92 -21.27 -11.60 -4.45
CA GLN A 92 -21.00 -12.93 -3.90
C GLN A 92 -22.29 -13.53 -3.30
N LYS A 93 -23.06 -12.75 -2.56
CA LYS A 93 -24.35 -13.18 -2.04
C LYS A 93 -25.29 -13.63 -3.16
N LEU A 94 -25.37 -12.87 -4.25
CA LEU A 94 -26.19 -13.25 -5.40
C LEU A 94 -25.72 -14.55 -6.07
N ASN A 95 -24.40 -14.78 -6.15
CA ASN A 95 -23.88 -16.05 -6.66
C ASN A 95 -24.33 -17.22 -5.77
N LEU A 96 -24.17 -17.09 -4.45
CA LEU A 96 -24.57 -18.12 -3.49
C LEU A 96 -26.08 -18.37 -3.53
N ASP A 97 -26.91 -17.33 -3.43
CA ASP A 97 -28.36 -17.43 -3.39
C ASP A 97 -28.94 -18.09 -4.67
N ARG A 98 -28.32 -17.88 -5.82
CA ARG A 98 -28.84 -18.36 -7.11
C ARG A 98 -28.27 -19.69 -7.56
N LEU A 99 -27.05 -20.02 -7.17
CA LEU A 99 -26.30 -21.10 -7.78
C LEU A 99 -25.88 -22.20 -6.80
N MET A 100 -25.92 -21.94 -5.49
CA MET A 100 -25.45 -22.88 -4.48
C MET A 100 -26.15 -24.24 -4.57
N ASP A 101 -27.48 -24.26 -4.71
CA ASP A 101 -28.25 -25.50 -4.81
C ASP A 101 -27.97 -26.31 -6.08
N LYS A 102 -27.58 -25.62 -7.16
CA LYS A 102 -27.37 -26.28 -8.47
C LYS A 102 -25.94 -26.72 -8.71
N ARG A 103 -24.98 -25.99 -8.16
CA ARG A 103 -23.53 -26.15 -8.47
C ARG A 103 -22.63 -26.20 -7.25
N GLY A 104 -23.12 -25.83 -6.07
CA GLY A 104 -22.29 -25.62 -4.88
C GLY A 104 -21.52 -26.85 -4.41
N ASP A 105 -21.92 -28.06 -4.77
CA ASP A 105 -21.19 -29.28 -4.39
C ASP A 105 -19.87 -29.49 -5.17
N THR A 106 -19.79 -28.93 -6.36
CA THR A 106 -18.64 -29.12 -7.26
C THR A 106 -17.93 -27.83 -7.63
N THR A 107 -18.48 -26.68 -7.23
CA THR A 107 -18.02 -25.35 -7.67
C THR A 107 -17.72 -24.47 -6.47
N ALA A 108 -16.57 -23.86 -6.46
CA ALA A 108 -16.19 -22.77 -5.57
C ALA A 108 -16.51 -21.45 -6.26
N PHE A 109 -17.41 -20.67 -5.67
CA PHE A 109 -17.83 -19.40 -6.24
C PHE A 109 -16.83 -18.28 -5.93
N PHE A 110 -16.78 -17.31 -6.84
CA PHE A 110 -15.99 -16.11 -6.64
C PHE A 110 -16.72 -14.87 -7.18
N THR A 111 -16.33 -13.74 -6.64
CA THR A 111 -16.64 -12.41 -7.16
C THR A 111 -15.37 -11.61 -7.29
N PHE A 112 -15.11 -11.09 -8.47
CA PHE A 112 -14.13 -10.05 -8.71
C PHE A 112 -14.86 -8.72 -8.85
N ALA A 113 -14.39 -7.70 -8.14
CA ALA A 113 -14.90 -6.34 -8.32
C ALA A 113 -13.76 -5.33 -8.40
N ASN A 114 -14.02 -4.23 -9.10
CA ASN A 114 -13.17 -3.06 -9.06
C ASN A 114 -13.99 -1.76 -9.16
N THR A 115 -13.42 -0.70 -8.61
CA THR A 115 -13.89 0.67 -8.80
C THR A 115 -12.69 1.58 -9.01
N VAL A 116 -12.63 2.24 -10.19
CA VAL A 116 -11.39 2.87 -10.68
C VAL A 116 -11.68 4.25 -11.28
N SER A 117 -10.83 5.22 -10.94
CA SER A 117 -10.73 6.52 -11.59
C SER A 117 -9.54 6.51 -12.54
N ALA A 118 -9.80 6.46 -13.84
CA ALA A 118 -8.77 6.59 -14.86
C ALA A 118 -8.73 8.02 -15.43
N LYS A 119 -7.75 8.26 -16.31
CA LYS A 119 -7.54 9.57 -16.92
C LYS A 119 -8.77 10.03 -17.72
N SER A 120 -9.29 11.22 -17.38
CA SER A 120 -10.42 11.81 -18.07
C SER A 120 -10.00 12.44 -19.39
N TYR A 121 -10.88 12.36 -20.41
CA TYR A 121 -10.70 13.06 -21.69
C TYR A 121 -10.54 14.57 -21.55
N LYS A 122 -11.22 15.20 -20.57
CA LYS A 122 -11.14 16.64 -20.33
C LYS A 122 -9.81 17.10 -19.73
N GLY A 123 -8.89 16.18 -19.48
CA GLY A 123 -7.65 16.49 -18.75
C GLY A 123 -7.91 16.80 -17.28
N GLY A 124 -6.86 17.15 -16.57
CA GLY A 124 -6.90 17.46 -15.13
C GLY A 124 -5.82 16.65 -14.40
N ASN A 125 -5.29 17.26 -13.35
CA ASN A 125 -4.22 16.66 -12.53
C ASN A 125 -4.80 15.76 -11.44
N ARG A 126 -5.85 14.97 -11.74
CA ARG A 126 -6.43 14.03 -10.78
C ARG A 126 -5.60 12.76 -10.75
N GLU A 127 -5.37 12.27 -9.57
CA GLU A 127 -4.75 10.98 -9.36
C GLU A 127 -5.61 9.88 -9.98
N CYS A 128 -5.00 9.03 -10.80
CA CYS A 128 -5.64 7.86 -11.39
C CYS A 128 -5.36 6.67 -10.49
N HIS A 129 -6.40 6.13 -9.87
CA HIS A 129 -6.27 5.07 -8.88
C HIS A 129 -7.52 4.19 -8.82
N GLY A 130 -7.42 3.05 -8.17
CA GLY A 130 -8.57 2.17 -8.03
C GLY A 130 -8.42 1.15 -6.91
N TRP A 131 -9.56 0.65 -6.49
CA TRP A 131 -9.70 -0.46 -5.57
C TRP A 131 -10.12 -1.70 -6.35
N LEU A 132 -9.42 -2.80 -6.17
CA LEU A 132 -9.72 -4.09 -6.76
C LEU A 132 -9.83 -5.13 -5.65
N GLY A 133 -10.72 -6.09 -5.80
CA GLY A 133 -10.84 -7.16 -4.83
C GLY A 133 -11.37 -8.45 -5.44
N VAL A 134 -11.06 -9.55 -4.80
CA VAL A 134 -11.63 -10.86 -5.07
C VAL A 134 -12.12 -11.47 -3.76
N ARG A 135 -13.41 -11.83 -3.71
CA ARG A 135 -14.01 -12.63 -2.64
C ARG A 135 -14.34 -13.99 -3.21
N TYR A 136 -13.90 -15.06 -2.55
CA TYR A 136 -13.97 -16.38 -3.15
C TYR A 136 -13.93 -17.51 -2.13
N GLN A 137 -14.51 -18.63 -2.49
CA GLN A 137 -14.39 -19.87 -1.76
C GLN A 137 -13.13 -20.63 -2.20
N LEU A 138 -12.38 -21.19 -1.25
CA LEU A 138 -11.24 -22.05 -1.58
C LEU A 138 -11.71 -23.38 -2.15
N TYR A 139 -12.73 -23.97 -1.54
CA TYR A 139 -13.35 -25.23 -1.92
C TYR A 139 -14.87 -25.05 -2.06
N PRO A 140 -15.58 -25.98 -2.74
CA PRO A 140 -17.02 -25.99 -2.76
C PRO A 140 -17.62 -25.94 -1.34
N ARG A 141 -18.63 -25.08 -1.14
CA ARG A 141 -19.31 -24.86 0.14
C ARG A 141 -18.45 -24.29 1.29
N ASP A 142 -17.24 -23.83 0.99
CA ASP A 142 -16.37 -23.22 1.99
C ASP A 142 -16.83 -21.80 2.36
N GLN A 143 -16.31 -21.29 3.46
CA GLN A 143 -16.44 -19.88 3.80
C GLN A 143 -15.58 -19.02 2.87
N ASP A 144 -15.99 -17.78 2.66
CA ASP A 144 -15.28 -16.87 1.80
C ASP A 144 -13.94 -16.43 2.38
N SER A 145 -12.98 -16.30 1.49
CA SER A 145 -11.72 -15.58 1.68
C SER A 145 -11.72 -14.36 0.77
N GLU A 146 -10.97 -13.33 1.15
CA GLU A 146 -10.96 -12.08 0.40
C GLU A 146 -9.55 -11.50 0.30
N ILE A 147 -9.25 -10.92 -0.84
CA ILE A 147 -8.04 -10.12 -1.07
C ILE A 147 -8.47 -8.78 -1.64
N ILE A 148 -8.05 -7.69 -1.01
CA ILE A 148 -8.26 -6.33 -1.48
C ILE A 148 -6.91 -5.69 -1.76
N ILE A 149 -6.80 -5.02 -2.90
CA ILE A 149 -5.65 -4.19 -3.26
C ILE A 149 -6.09 -2.79 -3.65
N HIS A 150 -5.24 -1.81 -3.36
CA HIS A 150 -5.33 -0.48 -3.95
C HIS A 150 -4.20 -0.28 -4.94
N VAL A 151 -4.51 0.32 -6.08
CA VAL A 151 -3.55 0.57 -7.16
C VAL A 151 -3.56 2.03 -7.59
N ARG A 152 -2.38 2.53 -7.98
CA ARG A 152 -2.21 3.82 -8.67
C ARG A 152 -1.80 3.55 -10.10
N LEU A 153 -2.50 4.15 -11.04
CA LEU A 153 -2.26 4.01 -12.48
C LEU A 153 -1.31 5.12 -12.92
N LEU A 154 -0.10 4.78 -13.31
CA LEU A 154 0.99 5.72 -13.55
C LEU A 154 1.16 6.07 -15.03
N ASP A 155 0.61 5.27 -15.94
CA ASP A 155 0.61 5.56 -17.37
C ASP A 155 -0.07 6.89 -17.67
N THR A 156 0.44 7.63 -18.65
CA THR A 156 -0.09 8.94 -19.05
C THR A 156 -1.31 8.85 -19.96
N GLU A 157 -1.55 7.69 -20.56
CA GLU A 157 -2.63 7.45 -21.50
C GLU A 157 -3.70 6.52 -20.91
N ASN A 158 -4.97 6.84 -21.15
CA ASN A 158 -6.09 6.07 -20.65
C ASN A 158 -6.05 4.61 -21.14
N LEU A 159 -5.69 4.38 -22.41
CA LEU A 159 -5.61 3.02 -22.97
C LEU A 159 -4.58 2.15 -22.24
N LEU A 160 -3.41 2.72 -21.92
CA LEU A 160 -2.37 2.02 -21.19
C LEU A 160 -2.78 1.75 -19.74
N GLN A 161 -3.52 2.68 -19.10
CA GLN A 161 -4.09 2.48 -17.77
C GLN A 161 -5.11 1.33 -17.77
N GLN A 162 -5.97 1.26 -18.79
CA GLN A 162 -6.93 0.16 -18.96
C GLN A 162 -6.24 -1.18 -19.12
N GLU A 163 -5.20 -1.24 -19.96
CA GLU A 163 -4.41 -2.45 -20.15
C GLU A 163 -3.75 -2.92 -18.85
N ALA A 164 -3.09 -2.00 -18.11
CA ALA A 164 -2.46 -2.32 -16.84
C ALA A 164 -3.49 -2.83 -15.81
N LEU A 165 -4.68 -2.21 -15.76
CA LEU A 165 -5.77 -2.64 -14.90
C LEU A 165 -6.24 -4.07 -15.25
N GLY A 166 -6.39 -4.37 -16.53
CA GLY A 166 -6.77 -5.70 -17.00
C GLY A 166 -5.75 -6.77 -16.58
N ILE A 167 -4.46 -6.48 -16.75
CA ILE A 167 -3.37 -7.40 -16.40
C ILE A 167 -3.30 -7.64 -14.88
N VAL A 168 -3.31 -6.58 -14.06
CA VAL A 168 -3.23 -6.73 -12.60
C VAL A 168 -4.45 -7.46 -12.03
N GLY A 169 -5.66 -7.24 -12.60
CA GLY A 169 -6.86 -7.96 -12.18
C GLY A 169 -6.79 -9.47 -12.49
N VAL A 170 -6.25 -9.85 -13.66
CA VAL A 170 -5.99 -11.26 -13.98
C VAL A 170 -4.94 -11.86 -13.05
N ASN A 171 -3.86 -11.11 -12.74
CA ASN A 171 -2.83 -11.55 -11.81
C ASN A 171 -3.41 -11.76 -10.39
N LEU A 172 -4.29 -10.86 -9.92
CA LEU A 172 -4.96 -10.99 -8.63
C LEU A 172 -5.81 -12.27 -8.55
N LEU A 173 -6.64 -12.52 -9.56
CA LEU A 173 -7.44 -13.74 -9.64
C LEU A 173 -6.57 -14.99 -9.71
N TYR A 174 -5.53 -14.96 -10.54
CA TYR A 174 -4.61 -16.09 -10.67
C TYR A 174 -3.88 -16.38 -9.35
N GLY A 175 -3.40 -15.34 -8.68
CA GLY A 175 -2.77 -15.44 -7.37
C GLY A 175 -3.73 -16.01 -6.32
N ALA A 176 -4.97 -15.50 -6.25
CA ALA A 176 -5.99 -15.98 -5.34
C ALA A 176 -6.31 -17.47 -5.53
N PHE A 177 -6.34 -17.97 -6.76
CA PHE A 177 -6.70 -19.36 -7.02
C PHE A 177 -5.52 -20.35 -6.94
N TYR A 178 -4.31 -19.91 -7.29
CA TYR A 178 -3.16 -20.83 -7.44
C TYR A 178 -1.99 -20.54 -6.50
N HIS A 179 -1.96 -19.38 -5.82
CA HIS A 179 -0.88 -19.00 -4.91
C HIS A 179 -1.38 -18.66 -3.49
N HIS A 180 -2.64 -18.95 -3.15
CA HIS A 180 -3.20 -18.61 -1.83
C HIS A 180 -2.46 -19.29 -0.65
N HIS A 181 -1.81 -20.43 -0.88
CA HIS A 181 -1.00 -21.10 0.14
C HIS A 181 0.34 -20.40 0.44
N GLU A 182 0.78 -19.55 -0.50
CA GLU A 182 2.04 -18.81 -0.44
C GLU A 182 1.79 -17.31 -0.68
N PRO A 183 1.27 -16.58 0.34
CA PRO A 183 0.87 -15.18 0.18
C PRO A 183 1.99 -14.27 -0.34
N GLU A 184 3.25 -14.54 0.02
CA GLU A 184 4.40 -13.79 -0.50
C GLU A 184 4.59 -13.98 -2.02
N VAL A 185 4.40 -15.22 -2.51
CA VAL A 185 4.44 -15.53 -3.95
C VAL A 185 3.26 -14.87 -4.66
N LEU A 186 2.08 -14.85 -4.03
CA LEU A 186 0.92 -14.16 -4.56
C LEU A 186 1.23 -12.66 -4.73
N VAL A 187 1.76 -11.99 -3.70
CA VAL A 187 2.14 -10.58 -3.77
C VAL A 187 3.15 -10.34 -4.89
N GLU A 188 4.20 -11.16 -4.99
CA GLU A 188 5.19 -11.07 -6.07
C GLU A 188 4.55 -11.19 -7.47
N SER A 189 3.53 -12.05 -7.60
CA SER A 189 2.88 -12.35 -8.88
C SER A 189 1.97 -11.25 -9.41
N LEU A 190 1.61 -10.26 -8.57
CA LEU A 190 0.68 -9.19 -8.94
C LEU A 190 1.19 -8.32 -10.09
N LEU A 191 2.50 -8.15 -10.21
CA LEU A 191 3.13 -7.39 -11.30
C LEU A 191 3.71 -8.27 -12.42
N ASP A 192 3.30 -9.54 -12.54
CA ASP A 192 3.69 -10.33 -13.70
C ASP A 192 3.18 -9.66 -14.99
N ASN A 193 4.08 -9.52 -15.98
CA ASN A 193 3.83 -8.83 -17.26
C ASN A 193 3.49 -7.32 -17.12
N LEU A 194 3.82 -6.72 -15.99
CA LEU A 194 3.71 -5.29 -15.69
C LEU A 194 5.03 -4.77 -15.13
N SER A 195 5.17 -3.45 -15.12
CA SER A 195 6.27 -2.77 -14.45
C SER A 195 5.77 -1.75 -13.43
N THR A 196 6.61 -1.45 -12.44
CA THR A 196 6.35 -0.43 -11.42
C THR A 196 6.31 1.00 -11.99
N THR A 197 6.69 1.19 -13.25
CA THR A 197 6.53 2.47 -13.97
C THR A 197 5.13 2.67 -14.54
N ARG A 198 4.34 1.60 -14.64
CA ARG A 198 2.97 1.62 -15.17
C ARG A 198 1.90 1.62 -14.08
N ILE A 199 2.16 0.88 -13.01
CA ILE A 199 1.22 0.69 -11.90
C ILE A 199 1.97 0.53 -10.58
N GLU A 200 1.45 1.10 -9.52
CA GLU A 200 1.90 0.90 -8.14
C GLU A 200 0.79 0.20 -7.35
N ILE A 201 1.16 -0.73 -6.48
CA ILE A 201 0.25 -1.38 -5.53
C ILE A 201 0.66 -0.92 -4.13
N ASP A 202 -0.03 0.06 -3.58
CA ASP A 202 0.33 0.73 -2.34
C ASP A 202 -0.42 0.21 -1.10
N MET A 203 -1.34 -0.74 -1.31
CA MET A 203 -2.06 -1.42 -0.25
C MET A 203 -2.48 -2.82 -0.68
N ILE A 204 -2.34 -3.80 0.23
CA ILE A 204 -2.90 -5.15 0.10
C ILE A 204 -3.42 -5.61 1.47
N GLU A 205 -4.56 -6.27 1.46
CA GLU A 205 -5.12 -6.89 2.67
C GLU A 205 -5.73 -8.26 2.33
N PHE A 206 -5.44 -9.22 3.19
CA PHE A 206 -5.95 -10.58 3.14
C PHE A 206 -6.90 -10.80 4.31
N SER A 207 -8.05 -11.41 4.08
CA SER A 207 -9.02 -11.75 5.12
C SER A 207 -9.76 -13.05 4.82
N GLY A 208 -10.50 -13.54 5.81
CA GLY A 208 -11.28 -14.76 5.69
C GLY A 208 -10.53 -16.04 6.06
N ILE A 209 -11.17 -17.18 5.83
CA ILE A 209 -10.72 -18.47 6.37
C ILE A 209 -9.37 -18.90 5.83
N GLY A 210 -9.11 -18.66 4.55
CA GLY A 210 -7.85 -19.07 3.89
C GLY A 210 -6.62 -18.27 4.34
N PHE A 211 -6.84 -17.15 5.03
CA PHE A 211 -5.78 -16.21 5.37
C PHE A 211 -5.64 -15.91 6.86
N ARG A 212 -6.22 -16.76 7.73
CA ARG A 212 -6.18 -16.58 9.21
C ARG A 212 -4.77 -16.46 9.78
N MET A 213 -3.79 -17.06 9.11
CA MET A 213 -2.38 -17.05 9.53
C MET A 213 -1.55 -15.98 8.84
N VAL A 214 -2.16 -15.19 7.97
CA VAL A 214 -1.46 -14.12 7.24
C VAL A 214 -1.44 -12.86 8.09
N ASP A 215 -0.25 -12.35 8.37
CA ASP A 215 -0.08 -11.04 8.98
C ASP A 215 0.00 -9.97 7.87
N ASN A 216 -1.02 -9.13 7.77
CA ASN A 216 -1.10 -8.09 6.76
C ASN A 216 0.01 -7.03 6.86
N ARG A 217 0.65 -6.88 8.04
CA ARG A 217 1.81 -6.00 8.21
C ARG A 217 3.03 -6.55 7.49
N VAL A 218 3.21 -7.88 7.51
CA VAL A 218 4.27 -8.58 6.75
C VAL A 218 4.00 -8.44 5.24
N MET A 219 2.75 -8.54 4.81
CA MET A 219 2.40 -8.33 3.40
C MET A 219 2.64 -6.89 2.96
N SER A 220 2.38 -5.91 3.83
CA SER A 220 2.74 -4.49 3.61
C SER A 220 4.25 -4.29 3.49
N LEU A 221 5.05 -4.93 4.36
CA LEU A 221 6.50 -4.94 4.23
C LEU A 221 6.94 -5.55 2.89
N LYS A 222 6.29 -6.64 2.48
CA LYS A 222 6.61 -7.34 1.22
C LYS A 222 6.35 -6.47 -0.01
N LEU A 223 5.29 -5.65 -0.01
CA LEU A 223 5.04 -4.67 -1.09
C LEU A 223 6.25 -3.75 -1.29
N VAL A 224 6.81 -3.23 -0.19
CA VAL A 224 7.95 -2.31 -0.25
C VAL A 224 9.25 -3.05 -0.61
N GLN A 225 9.49 -4.23 -0.05
CA GLN A 225 10.67 -5.06 -0.36
C GLN A 225 10.77 -5.43 -1.84
N LEU A 226 9.63 -5.74 -2.45
CA LEU A 226 9.54 -6.11 -3.88
C LEU A 226 9.46 -4.88 -4.80
N GLY A 227 9.37 -3.67 -4.23
CA GLY A 227 9.26 -2.44 -4.99
C GLY A 227 7.91 -2.25 -5.69
N LEU A 228 6.87 -2.98 -5.27
CA LEU A 228 5.51 -2.79 -5.78
C LEU A 228 4.93 -1.45 -5.35
N SER A 229 5.37 -0.96 -4.18
CA SER A 229 5.21 0.41 -3.71
C SER A 229 6.48 0.91 -3.06
N LYS A 230 6.60 2.23 -2.93
CA LYS A 230 7.67 2.88 -2.16
C LYS A 230 7.33 3.05 -0.69
N ALA A 231 6.07 2.89 -0.32
CA ALA A 231 5.62 3.02 1.06
C ALA A 231 4.34 2.21 1.31
N ALA A 232 4.19 1.71 2.53
CA ALA A 232 2.99 1.04 3.01
C ALA A 232 2.72 1.44 4.48
N MET A 233 1.45 1.44 4.89
CA MET A 233 1.05 1.91 6.21
C MET A 233 0.11 0.92 6.91
N PHE A 234 0.17 0.91 8.25
CA PHE A 234 -0.81 0.22 9.10
C PHE A 234 -0.98 0.94 10.44
N ASP A 235 -2.16 0.79 11.04
CA ASP A 235 -2.46 1.38 12.34
C ASP A 235 -1.94 0.52 13.52
N SER A 236 -2.17 1.00 14.74
CA SER A 236 -1.80 0.30 15.97
C SER A 236 -2.56 -1.02 16.21
N ASN A 237 -3.61 -1.31 15.46
CA ASN A 237 -4.33 -2.57 15.49
C ASN A 237 -3.86 -3.55 14.40
N GLY A 238 -2.85 -3.17 13.62
CA GLY A 238 -2.35 -3.93 12.49
C GLY A 238 -3.22 -3.86 11.22
N LYS A 239 -4.23 -2.98 11.21
CA LYS A 239 -5.06 -2.73 10.03
C LYS A 239 -4.26 -1.96 8.99
N VAL A 240 -4.22 -2.48 7.77
CA VAL A 240 -3.55 -1.81 6.65
C VAL A 240 -4.30 -0.54 6.27
N LEU A 241 -3.54 0.52 6.04
CA LEU A 241 -4.04 1.84 5.69
C LEU A 241 -3.56 2.21 4.28
N GLN A 242 -4.44 2.80 3.50
CA GLN A 242 -4.07 3.40 2.22
C GLN A 242 -3.59 4.84 2.48
N PRO A 243 -2.34 5.20 2.07
CA PRO A 243 -1.71 6.46 2.47
C PRO A 243 -2.52 7.72 2.10
N SER A 244 -3.10 7.79 0.89
CA SER A 244 -3.84 8.98 0.46
C SER A 244 -5.18 9.14 1.19
N GLU A 245 -5.84 8.05 1.60
CA GLU A 245 -7.04 8.14 2.44
C GLU A 245 -6.70 8.53 3.88
N PHE A 246 -5.64 7.93 4.44
CA PHE A 246 -5.21 8.22 5.81
C PHE A 246 -4.75 9.67 5.97
N CYS A 247 -3.96 10.19 5.04
CA CYS A 247 -3.37 11.53 5.09
C CYS A 247 -4.33 12.64 4.59
N TYR A 248 -5.45 12.28 3.97
CA TYR A 248 -6.35 13.24 3.33
C TYR A 248 -6.80 14.36 4.27
N LYS A 249 -6.47 15.62 3.92
CA LYS A 249 -6.80 16.84 4.68
C LYS A 249 -6.31 16.84 6.14
N LYS A 250 -5.29 16.06 6.48
CA LYS A 250 -4.72 16.02 7.83
C LYS A 250 -3.35 16.69 7.88
N ASN A 251 -3.05 17.27 9.01
CA ASN A 251 -1.70 17.72 9.35
C ASN A 251 -0.88 16.51 9.78
N ILE A 252 0.30 16.31 9.21
CA ILE A 252 1.09 15.09 9.39
C ILE A 252 2.35 15.42 10.17
N LEU A 253 2.57 14.71 11.28
CA LEU A 253 3.82 14.74 12.03
C LEU A 253 4.49 13.38 11.92
N VAL A 254 5.76 13.34 11.45
CA VAL A 254 6.49 12.11 11.26
C VAL A 254 7.75 12.06 12.09
N GLU A 255 7.97 10.94 12.78
CA GLU A 255 9.22 10.57 13.41
C GLU A 255 9.84 9.39 12.65
N ARG A 256 11.04 9.59 12.09
CA ARG A 256 11.84 8.50 11.50
C ARG A 256 12.75 7.91 12.54
N GLY A 257 12.76 6.59 12.66
CA GLY A 257 13.63 5.91 13.61
C GLY A 257 13.80 4.42 13.34
N SER A 258 14.78 3.82 14.04
CA SER A 258 14.95 2.37 14.02
C SER A 258 13.98 1.65 14.95
N PHE A 259 13.50 2.33 16.00
CA PHE A 259 12.58 1.83 17.05
C PHE A 259 12.97 0.42 17.56
N ARG A 260 14.23 0.29 18.01
CA ARG A 260 14.83 -1.00 18.38
C ARG A 260 15.50 -0.93 19.77
N PRO A 261 14.70 -0.92 20.82
CA PRO A 261 13.26 -0.71 20.91
C PRO A 261 12.86 0.79 20.82
N VAL A 262 11.55 1.06 20.91
CA VAL A 262 11.04 2.42 21.22
C VAL A 262 11.54 2.82 22.61
N THR A 263 12.03 4.04 22.72
CA THR A 263 12.55 4.59 23.98
C THR A 263 11.67 5.72 24.49
N HIS A 264 11.84 6.08 25.78
CA HIS A 264 11.17 7.28 26.34
C HIS A 264 11.53 8.55 25.56
N VAL A 265 12.74 8.62 24.98
CA VAL A 265 13.16 9.76 24.14
C VAL A 265 12.30 9.87 22.89
N ASN A 266 12.00 8.74 22.21
CA ASN A 266 11.12 8.75 21.04
C ASN A 266 9.72 9.26 21.41
N LEU A 267 9.14 8.75 22.50
CA LEU A 267 7.81 9.18 22.95
C LEU A 267 7.77 10.66 23.33
N ASP A 268 8.79 11.15 24.04
CA ASP A 268 8.88 12.54 24.45
C ASP A 268 9.13 13.47 23.25
N MET A 269 9.98 13.07 22.34
CA MET A 269 10.27 13.79 21.10
C MET A 269 9.01 13.99 20.27
N LEU A 270 8.24 12.92 20.07
CA LEU A 270 6.98 12.97 19.31
C LEU A 270 5.92 13.83 20.05
N ARG A 271 5.81 13.69 21.39
CA ARG A 271 4.90 14.48 22.22
C ARG A 271 5.23 15.98 22.15
N CYS A 272 6.47 16.35 22.40
CA CYS A 272 6.91 17.76 22.38
C CYS A 272 6.74 18.39 21.00
N ALA A 273 7.08 17.66 19.93
CA ALA A 273 6.87 18.13 18.56
C ALA A 273 5.38 18.32 18.25
N ARG A 274 4.52 17.39 18.67
CA ARG A 274 3.08 17.49 18.48
C ARG A 274 2.48 18.72 19.18
N GLU A 275 2.90 18.99 20.43
CA GLU A 275 2.46 20.16 21.19
C GLU A 275 2.85 21.46 20.48
N LYS A 276 4.11 21.57 20.01
CA LYS A 276 4.59 22.74 19.26
C LYS A 276 3.86 22.88 17.93
N PHE A 277 3.70 21.79 17.20
CA PHE A 277 3.00 21.79 15.92
C PHE A 277 1.55 22.24 16.08
N ALA A 278 0.84 21.73 17.10
CA ALA A 278 -0.52 22.13 17.41
C ALA A 278 -0.63 23.61 17.78
N ALA A 279 0.36 24.16 18.50
CA ALA A 279 0.38 25.59 18.87
C ALA A 279 0.53 26.52 17.65
N GLU A 280 1.18 26.05 16.58
CA GLU A 280 1.39 26.78 15.32
C GLU A 280 0.20 26.67 14.34
N LEU A 281 -0.75 25.77 14.60
CA LEU A 281 -1.92 25.55 13.76
C LEU A 281 -3.13 26.36 14.24
N PRO A 282 -4.04 26.73 13.29
CA PRO A 282 -5.35 27.24 13.63
C PRO A 282 -6.09 26.30 14.60
N PRO A 283 -6.88 26.82 15.55
CA PRO A 283 -7.55 25.98 16.56
C PRO A 283 -8.36 24.82 15.97
N GLU A 284 -9.04 25.05 14.84
CA GLU A 284 -9.88 24.08 14.13
C GLU A 284 -9.07 22.95 13.45
N GLU A 285 -7.77 23.11 13.29
CA GLU A 285 -6.89 22.11 12.65
C GLU A 285 -6.08 21.27 13.66
N ARG A 286 -6.08 21.65 14.94
CA ARG A 286 -5.25 21.00 15.97
C ARG A 286 -5.61 19.54 16.20
N ASP A 287 -6.90 19.22 16.14
CA ASP A 287 -7.40 17.86 16.30
C ASP A 287 -7.20 17.00 15.04
N GLN A 288 -6.78 17.62 13.92
CA GLN A 288 -6.52 16.93 12.66
C GLN A 288 -5.05 16.52 12.50
N ILE A 289 -4.24 16.59 13.55
CA ILE A 289 -2.85 16.13 13.51
C ILE A 289 -2.81 14.61 13.64
N VAL A 290 -2.20 13.96 12.67
CA VAL A 290 -1.85 12.55 12.73
C VAL A 290 -0.35 12.38 12.92
N SER A 291 0.02 11.53 13.87
CA SER A 291 1.42 11.19 14.13
C SER A 291 1.74 9.84 13.48
N VAL A 292 2.85 9.77 12.80
CA VAL A 292 3.31 8.60 12.04
C VAL A 292 4.75 8.28 12.45
N THR A 293 5.02 7.03 12.77
CA THR A 293 6.39 6.53 12.96
C THR A 293 6.86 5.85 11.68
N GLU A 294 8.01 6.25 11.17
CA GLU A 294 8.54 5.73 9.91
C GLU A 294 9.70 4.76 10.15
N LEU A 295 9.54 3.55 9.61
CA LEU A 295 10.57 2.52 9.49
C LEU A 295 11.07 2.49 8.05
N THR A 296 12.32 2.87 7.80
CA THR A 296 12.90 2.79 6.47
C THR A 296 13.39 1.38 6.16
N MET A 297 13.38 0.99 4.90
CA MET A 297 13.97 -0.29 4.45
C MET A 297 15.45 -0.41 4.83
N SER A 298 16.22 0.70 4.79
CA SER A 298 17.62 0.71 5.25
C SER A 298 17.75 0.36 6.73
N ASN A 299 16.88 0.89 7.59
CA ASN A 299 16.85 0.55 9.03
C ASN A 299 16.45 -0.90 9.30
N LEU A 300 15.66 -1.51 8.42
CA LEU A 300 15.25 -2.91 8.53
C LEU A 300 16.33 -3.87 8.03
N GLN A 301 17.09 -3.50 7.00
CA GLN A 301 18.15 -4.35 6.39
C GLN A 301 19.48 -4.37 7.15
N GLN A 302 19.75 -3.40 8.01
CA GLN A 302 20.99 -3.34 8.83
C GLN A 302 21.13 -4.51 9.81
N THR A 303 20.14 -5.38 9.92
CA THR A 303 20.16 -6.56 10.77
C THR A 303 20.30 -7.83 9.94
N ASN A 304 21.33 -8.62 10.22
CA ASN A 304 21.71 -9.86 9.53
C ASN A 304 20.53 -10.73 9.03
N THR A 305 20.62 -11.05 7.84
CA THR A 305 19.99 -11.82 6.77
C THR A 305 18.97 -12.94 7.05
N ASN A 306 18.75 -13.44 8.27
CA ASN A 306 17.87 -14.59 8.53
C ASN A 306 16.70 -14.34 9.49
N SER A 307 16.49 -13.12 9.98
CA SER A 307 15.45 -12.79 10.96
C SER A 307 14.55 -11.60 10.57
N SER A 308 14.46 -11.25 9.28
CA SER A 308 13.87 -9.98 8.85
C SER A 308 12.42 -9.80 9.29
N ASN A 309 11.56 -10.80 9.13
CA ASN A 309 10.14 -10.66 9.48
C ASN A 309 9.90 -10.66 11.01
N SER A 310 10.64 -11.43 11.79
CA SER A 310 10.47 -11.46 13.25
C SER A 310 10.96 -10.19 13.94
N ASP A 311 12.08 -9.61 13.51
CA ASP A 311 12.58 -8.32 14.00
C ASP A 311 11.63 -7.17 13.62
N PHE A 312 11.14 -7.19 12.38
CA PHE A 312 10.13 -6.23 11.93
C PHE A 312 8.85 -6.31 12.77
N LEU A 313 8.31 -7.51 12.96
CA LEU A 313 7.09 -7.71 13.76
C LEU A 313 7.29 -7.28 15.21
N ALA A 314 8.44 -7.59 15.83
CA ALA A 314 8.74 -7.13 17.18
C ALA A 314 8.73 -5.59 17.31
N ARG A 315 9.29 -4.87 16.32
CA ARG A 315 9.23 -3.39 16.27
C ARG A 315 7.81 -2.90 16.05
N ALA A 316 7.07 -3.52 15.11
CA ALA A 316 5.67 -3.19 14.84
C ALA A 316 4.78 -3.40 16.06
N ASP A 317 4.98 -4.50 16.81
CA ASP A 317 4.24 -4.79 18.04
C ASP A 317 4.51 -3.77 19.14
N ILE A 318 5.76 -3.30 19.31
CA ILE A 318 6.11 -2.26 20.28
C ILE A 318 5.48 -0.93 19.88
N LEU A 319 5.55 -0.55 18.59
CA LEU A 319 4.92 0.67 18.09
C LEU A 319 3.40 0.62 18.26
N ALA A 320 2.78 -0.53 17.97
CA ALA A 320 1.37 -0.78 18.16
C ALA A 320 0.96 -0.66 19.64
N ALA A 321 1.74 -1.22 20.56
CA ALA A 321 1.51 -1.11 22.00
C ALA A 321 1.61 0.35 22.50
N CYS A 322 2.36 1.22 21.81
CA CYS A 322 2.41 2.66 22.04
C CYS A 322 1.28 3.43 21.31
N GLY A 323 0.36 2.75 20.63
CA GLY A 323 -0.75 3.37 19.89
C GLY A 323 -0.33 4.09 18.60
N MET A 324 0.83 3.76 18.03
CA MET A 324 1.42 4.47 16.90
C MET A 324 0.98 3.88 15.55
N THR A 325 0.73 4.77 14.59
CA THR A 325 0.59 4.41 13.17
C THR A 325 1.97 4.30 12.55
N THR A 326 2.22 3.24 11.81
CA THR A 326 3.52 2.92 11.23
C THR A 326 3.50 3.07 9.71
N LEU A 327 4.50 3.76 9.17
CA LEU A 327 4.84 3.86 7.76
C LEU A 327 6.11 3.05 7.51
N ILE A 328 6.07 2.08 6.62
CA ILE A 328 7.25 1.44 6.06
C ILE A 328 7.59 2.18 4.77
N SER A 329 8.85 2.57 4.57
CA SER A 329 9.25 3.30 3.36
C SER A 329 10.59 2.87 2.79
N ASP A 330 10.73 3.04 1.48
CA ASP A 330 12.00 2.96 0.74
C ASP A 330 12.49 4.37 0.35
N TYR A 331 12.24 5.34 1.23
CA TYR A 331 12.71 6.71 1.08
C TYR A 331 13.92 6.93 1.98
N PHE A 332 15.11 6.86 1.41
CA PHE A 332 16.34 7.11 2.16
C PHE A 332 16.44 8.59 2.55
N GLU A 333 16.29 9.50 1.58
CA GLU A 333 16.44 10.93 1.79
C GLU A 333 15.12 11.56 2.27
N TYR A 334 15.23 12.49 3.23
CA TYR A 334 14.09 13.18 3.82
C TYR A 334 13.25 13.99 2.80
N TYR A 335 13.86 14.52 1.75
CA TYR A 335 13.13 15.27 0.72
C TYR A 335 12.17 14.36 -0.09
N ARG A 336 12.51 13.08 -0.25
CA ARG A 336 11.61 12.10 -0.91
C ARG A 336 10.44 11.73 -0.03
N LEU A 337 10.68 11.53 1.27
CA LEU A 337 9.61 11.32 2.24
C LEU A 337 8.67 12.53 2.28
N ALA A 338 9.23 13.75 2.37
CA ALA A 338 8.44 14.98 2.35
C ALA A 338 7.59 15.11 1.08
N ALA A 339 8.14 14.82 -0.10
CA ALA A 339 7.42 14.83 -1.36
C ALA A 339 6.26 13.81 -1.36
N PHE A 340 6.50 12.60 -0.85
CA PHE A 340 5.47 11.57 -0.71
C PHE A 340 4.32 12.04 0.20
N LEU A 341 4.62 12.54 1.39
CA LEU A 341 3.61 12.97 2.35
C LEU A 341 2.79 14.16 1.84
N THR A 342 3.46 15.13 1.21
CA THR A 342 2.79 16.33 0.65
C THR A 342 1.96 16.02 -0.59
N GLN A 343 2.25 14.93 -1.30
CA GLN A 343 1.39 14.43 -2.38
C GLN A 343 0.05 13.92 -1.83
N HIS A 344 0.03 13.33 -0.62
CA HIS A 344 -1.14 12.71 -0.01
C HIS A 344 -1.92 13.64 0.94
N SER A 345 -1.36 14.78 1.33
CA SER A 345 -2.06 15.78 2.13
C SER A 345 -1.91 17.18 1.55
N SER A 346 -3.01 17.93 1.55
CA SER A 346 -3.03 19.38 1.24
C SER A 346 -2.75 20.25 2.47
N LYS A 347 -2.51 19.63 3.64
CA LYS A 347 -2.22 20.29 4.91
C LYS A 347 -0.72 20.26 5.20
N ARG A 348 -0.31 20.81 6.34
CA ARG A 348 1.09 20.91 6.73
C ARG A 348 1.71 19.56 7.06
N VAL A 349 2.98 19.41 6.70
CA VAL A 349 3.80 18.25 7.06
C VAL A 349 4.92 18.73 7.97
N ALA A 350 5.15 18.00 9.06
CA ALA A 350 6.23 18.23 9.98
C ALA A 350 7.05 16.95 10.19
N LEU A 351 8.35 17.10 10.25
CA LEU A 351 9.28 16.03 10.63
C LEU A 351 9.87 16.37 11.98
N VAL A 352 9.94 15.38 12.87
CA VAL A 352 10.69 15.50 14.12
C VAL A 352 11.93 14.62 14.07
N MET A 353 13.06 15.14 14.49
CA MET A 353 14.34 14.42 14.50
C MET A 353 15.25 14.91 15.61
N GLY A 354 16.16 14.06 16.04
CA GLY A 354 17.24 14.42 16.96
C GLY A 354 18.44 15.07 16.24
N ILE A 355 19.37 15.64 17.00
CA ILE A 355 20.63 16.22 16.47
C ILE A 355 21.44 15.23 15.61
N PRO A 356 21.55 13.93 15.95
CA PRO A 356 22.26 12.99 15.08
C PRO A 356 21.68 12.92 13.66
N SER A 357 20.36 12.82 13.52
CA SER A 357 19.68 12.80 12.22
C SER A 357 19.77 14.16 11.50
N LEU A 358 19.84 15.25 12.24
CA LEU A 358 20.11 16.57 11.67
C LEU A 358 21.52 16.66 11.08
N LYS A 359 22.54 16.07 11.74
CA LYS A 359 23.90 15.97 11.18
C LYS A 359 23.89 15.21 9.85
N ASP A 360 23.21 14.06 9.80
CA ASP A 360 23.06 13.28 8.56
C ASP A 360 22.36 14.08 7.45
N LEU A 361 21.37 14.90 7.80
CA LEU A 361 20.66 15.76 6.84
C LEU A 361 21.60 16.79 6.18
N PHE A 362 22.62 17.26 6.88
CA PHE A 362 23.64 18.20 6.37
C PHE A 362 24.85 17.52 5.74
N ASP A 363 24.92 16.19 5.68
CA ASP A 363 26.05 15.48 5.10
C ASP A 363 25.92 15.37 3.57
N PRO A 364 26.79 16.05 2.79
CA PRO A 364 26.72 16.09 1.32
C PRO A 364 26.82 14.73 0.65
N LYS A 365 27.41 13.71 1.33
CA LYS A 365 27.56 12.36 0.77
C LYS A 365 26.23 11.70 0.36
N TYR A 366 25.13 12.09 1.00
CA TYR A 366 23.80 11.55 0.71
C TYR A 366 23.14 12.16 -0.54
N TYR A 367 23.73 13.18 -1.14
CA TYR A 367 23.13 13.95 -2.24
C TYR A 367 23.97 13.95 -3.52
N GLY A 368 24.98 13.08 -3.59
CA GLY A 368 25.87 12.97 -4.75
C GLY A 368 25.16 12.54 -6.06
N ASN A 369 23.92 12.07 -5.97
CA ASN A 369 23.06 11.73 -7.10
C ASN A 369 22.24 12.93 -7.65
N LEU A 370 22.32 14.09 -7.02
CA LEU A 370 21.66 15.32 -7.44
C LEU A 370 22.68 16.27 -8.08
N ASP A 371 22.33 16.86 -9.24
CA ASP A 371 23.22 17.82 -9.93
C ASP A 371 23.53 19.05 -9.08
N GLY A 372 22.55 19.54 -8.33
CA GLY A 372 22.69 20.66 -7.37
C GLY A 372 23.06 20.22 -5.95
N GLY A 373 23.39 18.93 -5.75
CA GLY A 373 23.83 18.39 -4.45
C GLY A 373 22.87 18.69 -3.30
N ILE A 374 23.43 19.05 -2.15
CA ILE A 374 22.68 19.34 -0.92
C ILE A 374 21.71 20.54 -1.06
N LEU A 375 22.09 21.56 -1.84
CA LEU A 375 21.24 22.74 -2.06
C LEU A 375 19.95 22.37 -2.81
N GLU A 376 20.05 21.50 -3.80
CA GLU A 376 18.90 20.97 -4.51
C GLU A 376 18.04 20.12 -3.58
N ALA A 377 18.65 19.27 -2.75
CA ALA A 377 17.93 18.47 -1.77
C ALA A 377 17.12 19.34 -0.79
N PHE A 378 17.70 20.42 -0.29
CA PHE A 378 17.02 21.35 0.61
C PHE A 378 15.93 22.16 -0.12
N GLY A 379 16.18 22.60 -1.35
CA GLY A 379 15.15 23.22 -2.19
C GLY A 379 13.95 22.32 -2.41
N ARG A 380 14.16 21.01 -2.59
CA ARG A 380 13.09 20.02 -2.70
C ARG A 380 12.40 19.74 -1.35
N LEU A 381 13.17 19.68 -0.26
CA LEU A 381 12.66 19.40 1.09
C LEU A 381 11.70 20.50 1.56
N PHE A 382 12.06 21.76 1.39
CA PHE A 382 11.27 22.90 1.87
C PHE A 382 10.30 23.48 0.83
N LYS A 383 10.13 22.82 -0.30
CA LYS A 383 9.21 23.26 -1.36
C LYS A 383 7.75 23.44 -0.91
N PHE A 384 7.32 22.69 0.10
CA PHE A 384 5.89 22.53 0.46
C PHE A 384 5.57 22.97 1.90
N ASP A 385 6.21 24.02 2.41
CA ASP A 385 6.00 24.52 3.79
C ASP A 385 6.22 23.44 4.86
N LEU A 386 7.26 22.65 4.68
CA LEU A 386 7.67 21.63 5.63
C LEU A 386 8.22 22.26 6.91
N LYS A 387 7.84 21.71 8.07
CA LYS A 387 8.42 22.07 9.36
C LYS A 387 9.39 21.00 9.86
N LEU A 388 10.51 21.44 10.42
CA LEU A 388 11.45 20.56 11.14
C LEU A 388 11.43 20.90 12.62
N TYR A 389 11.16 19.91 13.47
CA TYR A 389 11.29 20.01 14.91
C TYR A 389 12.52 19.24 15.35
N ILE A 390 13.49 19.96 15.92
CA ILE A 390 14.77 19.38 16.34
C ILE A 390 14.76 19.15 17.83
N TYR A 391 14.94 17.90 18.23
CA TYR A 391 15.03 17.51 19.63
C TYR A 391 16.48 17.59 20.10
N PRO A 392 16.78 18.21 21.27
CA PRO A 392 18.13 18.36 21.77
C PRO A 392 18.77 17.01 22.11
N PHE A 393 20.09 16.98 22.03
CA PHE A 393 20.89 15.80 22.33
C PHE A 393 21.80 16.08 23.52
N PHE A 394 21.84 15.16 24.48
CA PHE A 394 22.77 15.21 25.59
C PHE A 394 24.03 14.41 25.21
N ASP A 395 25.15 15.11 25.06
CA ASP A 395 26.45 14.49 24.84
C ASP A 395 26.99 13.97 26.18
N ARG A 396 27.21 12.65 26.23
CA ARG A 396 27.70 12.01 27.46
C ARG A 396 29.21 12.14 27.64
N GLU A 397 29.94 12.47 26.60
CA GLU A 397 31.39 12.56 26.65
C GLU A 397 31.84 13.87 27.31
N ASP A 398 31.20 14.96 26.97
CA ASP A 398 31.54 16.30 27.54
C ASP A 398 30.47 16.85 28.49
N GLY A 399 29.32 16.16 28.64
CA GLY A 399 28.22 16.58 29.52
C GLY A 399 27.42 17.76 29.00
N SER A 400 27.59 18.14 27.72
CA SER A 400 26.90 19.27 27.11
C SER A 400 25.53 18.89 26.53
N VAL A 401 24.66 19.90 26.41
CA VAL A 401 23.39 19.77 25.66
C VAL A 401 23.56 20.47 24.33
N ILE A 402 23.46 19.68 23.24
CA ILE A 402 23.45 20.21 21.88
C ILE A 402 22.00 20.46 21.49
N SER A 403 21.68 21.70 21.16
CA SER A 403 20.38 22.15 20.65
C SER A 403 20.56 22.86 19.31
N LEU A 404 19.45 23.23 18.67
CA LEU A 404 19.51 23.98 17.41
C LEU A 404 20.26 25.32 17.55
N GLU A 405 20.28 25.91 18.74
CA GLU A 405 20.93 27.21 19.02
C GLU A 405 22.46 27.11 18.98
N ASN A 406 23.02 26.00 19.47
CA ASN A 406 24.47 25.79 19.54
C ASN A 406 25.00 24.76 18.52
N PHE A 407 24.12 24.14 17.73
CA PHE A 407 24.52 23.23 16.65
C PHE A 407 25.32 23.96 15.57
N ARG A 408 26.39 23.34 15.12
CA ARG A 408 27.21 23.84 14.02
C ARG A 408 27.42 22.73 13.01
N VAL A 409 27.38 23.09 11.74
CA VAL A 409 27.72 22.22 10.62
C VAL A 409 29.23 22.22 10.46
N GLU A 410 29.82 21.05 10.41
CA GLU A 410 31.30 20.88 10.38
C GLU A 410 31.92 21.14 9.00
N HIS A 411 31.11 21.22 7.94
CA HIS A 411 31.55 21.41 6.56
C HIS A 411 31.19 22.80 6.04
N GLU A 412 32.09 23.42 5.30
CA GLU A 412 31.78 24.58 4.47
C GLU A 412 30.77 24.16 3.38
N LEU A 413 29.56 24.68 3.47
CA LEU A 413 28.50 24.50 2.47
C LEU A 413 28.62 25.54 1.37
#